data_ba34ed557d95f7a568ac86c6ddc5d6a5
#
_entry.id   ba34ed557d95f7a568ac86c6ddc5d6a5
#
_cell.length_a   1.000
_cell.length_b   1.000
_cell.length_c   1.000
_cell.angle_alpha   90.00
_cell.angle_beta   90.00
_cell.angle_gamma   90.00
#
_symmetry.space_group_name_H-M   'P 1'
#
loop_
_entity.id
_entity.type
_entity.pdbx_description
1 polymer ?
#
loop_
_entity_poly.entity_id
_entity_poly.type
_entity_poly.pdbx_seq_one_letter_code
_entity_poly.pdbx_strand_id
1 'polypeptide(L)'
;MARFVTDCYTAQQQAAFHAGLADIDKRAGGRFVALAPQARTELLRTLDAQARKRATEVSETGTAEGGEATPHYFTMIKQLAIFGFFTSKVGATETLQYVAVPGRYDGDLAYVPGTPAWGTS
;
A
#
# COMPACT_ATOMS: atom_id res chain seq x y z
N MET A 1 11.97 0.54 -4.34
CA MET A 1 11.25 0.35 -3.06
C MET A 1 12.18 0.26 -1.84
N ALA A 2 13.30 -0.49 -1.87
CA ALA A 2 14.21 -0.56 -0.71
C ALA A 2 14.69 0.82 -0.21
N ARG A 3 15.11 1.70 -1.11
CA ARG A 3 15.51 3.08 -0.74
C ARG A 3 14.39 3.88 -0.07
N PHE A 4 13.15 3.76 -0.52
CA PHE A 4 12.03 4.46 0.08
C PHE A 4 11.86 4.09 1.56
N VAL A 5 11.97 2.81 1.89
CA VAL A 5 11.90 2.35 3.29
C VAL A 5 13.05 2.91 4.11
N THR A 6 14.27 2.93 3.56
CA THR A 6 15.45 3.44 4.26
C THR A 6 15.40 4.96 4.46
N ASP A 7 14.94 5.71 3.47
CA ASP A 7 15.06 7.18 3.44
C ASP A 7 13.83 7.88 4.01
N CYS A 8 12.63 7.24 3.97
CA CYS A 8 11.36 7.86 4.33
C CYS A 8 10.73 7.32 5.61
N TYR A 9 11.12 6.13 6.06
CA TYR A 9 10.56 5.51 7.26
C TYR A 9 11.45 5.79 8.49
N THR A 10 10.82 6.00 9.66
CA THR A 10 11.54 6.07 10.94
C THR A 10 12.18 4.72 11.26
N ALA A 11 13.18 4.70 12.14
CA ALA A 11 13.84 3.46 12.56
C ALA A 11 12.85 2.42 13.12
N GLN A 12 11.83 2.85 13.86
CA GLN A 12 10.77 2.01 14.38
C GLN A 12 9.91 1.41 13.27
N GLN A 13 9.52 2.22 12.28
CA GLN A 13 8.76 1.78 11.12
C GLN A 13 9.57 0.81 10.25
N GLN A 14 10.86 1.06 10.05
CA GLN A 14 11.76 0.15 9.34
C GLN A 14 11.84 -1.21 10.03
N ALA A 15 12.03 -1.23 11.35
CA ALA A 15 12.04 -2.47 12.12
C ALA A 15 10.71 -3.24 12.01
N ALA A 16 9.58 -2.54 12.12
CA ALA A 16 8.26 -3.14 11.96
C ALA A 16 8.04 -3.69 10.54
N PHE A 17 8.50 -2.99 9.52
CA PHE A 17 8.41 -3.41 8.12
C PHE A 17 9.23 -4.69 7.87
N HIS A 18 10.48 -4.74 8.33
CA HIS A 18 11.34 -5.92 8.17
C HIS A 18 10.83 -7.13 8.97
N ALA A 19 10.38 -6.92 10.21
CA ALA A 19 9.74 -7.97 11.01
C ALA A 19 8.47 -8.49 10.33
N GLY A 20 7.70 -7.60 9.70
CA GLY A 20 6.51 -7.96 8.94
C GLY A 20 6.79 -8.82 7.71
N LEU A 21 7.86 -8.54 6.96
CA LEU A 21 8.28 -9.41 5.85
C LEU A 21 8.65 -10.81 6.33
N ALA A 22 9.40 -10.90 7.44
CA ALA A 22 9.76 -12.18 8.04
C ALA A 22 8.52 -12.96 8.55
N ASP A 23 7.50 -12.26 9.10
CA ASP A 23 6.25 -12.88 9.52
C ASP A 23 5.45 -13.43 8.33
N ILE A 24 5.42 -12.73 7.20
CA ILE A 24 4.79 -13.22 5.97
C ILE A 24 5.44 -14.53 5.50
N ASP A 25 6.77 -14.59 5.44
CA ASP A 25 7.49 -15.80 5.05
C ASP A 25 7.26 -16.94 6.05
N LYS A 26 7.25 -16.65 7.36
CA LYS A 26 6.94 -17.63 8.40
C LYS A 26 5.53 -18.22 8.25
N ARG A 27 4.52 -17.38 8.01
CA ARG A 27 3.13 -17.82 7.80
C ARG A 27 2.97 -18.59 6.50
N ALA A 28 3.80 -18.32 5.50
CA ALA A 28 3.86 -19.07 4.25
C ALA A 28 4.50 -20.47 4.40
N GLY A 29 5.06 -20.80 5.57
CA GLY A 29 5.80 -22.03 5.78
C GLY A 29 7.13 -22.07 5.03
N GLY A 30 7.66 -20.91 4.65
CA GLY A 30 8.86 -20.73 3.87
C GLY A 30 8.83 -19.41 3.11
N ARG A 31 9.32 -19.37 1.87
CA ARG A 31 9.30 -18.16 1.06
C ARG A 31 7.90 -17.90 0.49
N PHE A 32 7.29 -16.77 0.81
CA PHE A 32 5.99 -16.34 0.30
C PHE A 32 5.89 -16.43 -1.24
N VAL A 33 6.97 -16.08 -1.94
CA VAL A 33 7.00 -16.10 -3.42
C VAL A 33 6.91 -17.51 -4.01
N ALA A 34 7.19 -18.55 -3.22
CA ALA A 34 7.10 -19.96 -3.65
C ALA A 34 5.67 -20.51 -3.53
N LEU A 35 4.76 -19.85 -2.83
CA LEU A 35 3.37 -20.28 -2.73
C LEU A 35 2.64 -20.18 -4.06
N ALA A 36 1.63 -21.05 -4.25
CA ALA A 36 0.70 -20.94 -5.36
C ALA A 36 -0.08 -19.60 -5.29
N PRO A 37 -0.51 -19.02 -6.42
CA PRO A 37 -1.20 -17.73 -6.46
C PRO A 37 -2.42 -17.64 -5.53
N GLN A 38 -3.21 -18.70 -5.45
CA GLN A 38 -4.39 -18.78 -4.58
C GLN A 38 -3.99 -18.70 -3.10
N ALA A 39 -2.99 -19.46 -2.67
CA ALA A 39 -2.51 -19.48 -1.30
C ALA A 39 -1.91 -18.11 -0.91
N ARG A 40 -1.20 -17.45 -1.82
CA ARG A 40 -0.73 -16.07 -1.60
C ARG A 40 -1.89 -15.11 -1.37
N THR A 41 -2.93 -15.19 -2.19
CA THR A 41 -4.12 -14.34 -2.07
C THR A 41 -4.85 -14.54 -0.74
N GLU A 42 -5.04 -15.80 -0.32
CA GLU A 42 -5.67 -16.13 0.96
C GLU A 42 -4.88 -15.58 2.15
N LEU A 43 -3.56 -15.76 2.15
CA LEU A 43 -2.69 -15.23 3.19
C LEU A 43 -2.78 -13.70 3.27
N LEU A 44 -2.71 -13.01 2.13
CA LEU A 44 -2.79 -11.55 2.08
C LEU A 44 -4.17 -11.04 2.52
N ARG A 45 -5.26 -11.72 2.18
CA ARG A 45 -6.62 -11.39 2.66
C ARG A 45 -6.73 -11.50 4.19
N THR A 46 -6.16 -12.54 4.76
CA THR A 46 -6.13 -12.73 6.22
C THR A 46 -5.37 -11.59 6.90
N LEU A 47 -4.22 -11.21 6.35
CA LEU A 47 -3.42 -10.09 6.87
C LEU A 47 -4.13 -8.75 6.71
N ASP A 48 -4.82 -8.52 5.60
CA ASP A 48 -5.62 -7.30 5.36
C ASP A 48 -6.76 -7.17 6.39
N ALA A 49 -7.44 -8.28 6.69
CA ALA A 49 -8.48 -8.30 7.73
C ALA A 49 -7.92 -7.98 9.12
N GLN A 50 -6.76 -8.53 9.47
CA GLN A 50 -6.09 -8.24 10.75
C GLN A 50 -5.66 -6.76 10.83
N ALA A 51 -5.11 -6.22 9.74
CA ALA A 51 -4.70 -4.83 9.69
C ALA A 51 -5.87 -3.85 9.82
N ARG A 52 -7.01 -4.16 9.18
CA ARG A 52 -8.24 -3.36 9.29
C ARG A 52 -8.80 -3.39 10.70
N LYS A 53 -8.89 -4.57 11.32
CA LYS A 53 -9.37 -4.72 12.70
C LYS A 53 -8.54 -3.87 13.66
N ARG A 54 -7.20 -3.92 13.55
CA ARG A 54 -6.32 -3.11 14.38
C ARG A 54 -6.50 -1.60 14.14
N ALA A 55 -6.71 -1.18 12.90
CA ALA A 55 -6.97 0.22 12.58
C ALA A 55 -8.27 0.73 13.22
N THR A 56 -9.32 -0.09 13.24
CA THR A 56 -10.59 0.23 13.90
C THR A 56 -10.42 0.31 15.42
N GLU A 57 -9.72 -0.64 16.03
CA GLU A 57 -9.43 -0.66 17.47
C GLU A 57 -8.66 0.61 17.91
N VAL A 58 -7.66 1.03 17.15
CA VAL A 58 -6.91 2.26 17.42
C VAL A 58 -7.77 3.50 17.27
N SER A 59 -8.69 3.52 16.31
CA SER A 59 -9.63 4.63 16.12
C SER A 59 -10.65 4.75 17.25
N GLU A 60 -11.14 3.62 17.76
CA GLU A 60 -12.15 3.57 18.82
C GLU A 60 -11.57 3.87 20.22
N THR A 61 -10.34 3.45 20.49
CA THR A 61 -9.72 3.64 21.81
C THR A 61 -9.14 5.03 22.01
N GLY A 62 -9.11 5.88 20.98
CA GLY A 62 -8.69 7.27 21.10
C GLY A 62 -7.25 7.45 21.60
N THR A 63 -6.42 6.41 21.56
CA THR A 63 -5.01 6.47 21.99
C THR A 63 -4.12 7.25 21.02
N ALA A 64 -4.66 8.34 20.52
CA ALA A 64 -3.88 9.41 19.91
C ALA A 64 -3.46 10.45 20.96
N GLU A 65 -3.10 10.01 22.17
CA GLU A 65 -2.36 10.85 23.10
C GLU A 65 -0.90 10.87 22.64
N GLY A 66 -0.59 11.77 21.70
CA GLY A 66 0.78 12.27 21.47
C GLY A 66 1.82 11.32 20.89
N GLY A 67 1.52 10.04 20.69
CA GLY A 67 2.42 9.07 20.08
C GLY A 67 1.86 8.59 18.74
N GLU A 68 2.60 8.82 17.65
CA GLU A 68 2.29 8.30 16.32
C GLU A 68 2.27 6.75 16.38
N ALA A 69 1.08 6.17 16.53
CA ALA A 69 0.93 4.72 16.62
C ALA A 69 1.46 4.09 15.33
N THR A 70 2.51 3.29 15.43
CA THR A 70 3.07 2.60 14.27
C THR A 70 1.99 1.73 13.63
N PRO A 71 1.65 1.96 12.35
CA PRO A 71 0.63 1.20 11.65
C PRO A 71 0.97 -0.29 11.63
N HIS A 72 -0.04 -1.14 11.48
CA HIS A 72 0.20 -2.56 11.26
C HIS A 72 1.13 -2.75 10.05
N TYR A 73 2.17 -3.57 10.18
CA TYR A 73 3.18 -3.75 9.12
C TYR A 73 2.58 -4.03 7.73
N PHE A 74 1.47 -4.78 7.68
CA PHE A 74 0.80 -5.10 6.42
C PHE A 74 0.19 -3.86 5.75
N THR A 75 -0.32 -2.91 6.53
CA THR A 75 -0.79 -1.61 6.02
C THR A 75 0.34 -0.86 5.32
N MET A 76 1.52 -0.84 5.92
CA MET A 76 2.71 -0.19 5.34
C MET A 76 3.14 -0.87 4.04
N ILE A 77 3.20 -2.20 4.03
CA ILE A 77 3.55 -3.00 2.83
C ILE A 77 2.53 -2.75 1.72
N LYS A 78 1.23 -2.78 2.03
CA LYS A 78 0.15 -2.56 1.08
C LYS A 78 0.19 -1.15 0.48
N GLN A 79 0.36 -0.12 1.31
CA GLN A 79 0.49 1.27 0.86
C GLN A 79 1.70 1.45 -0.06
N LEU A 80 2.85 0.89 0.30
CA LEU A 80 4.06 0.96 -0.51
C LEU A 80 3.89 0.22 -1.85
N ALA A 81 3.22 -0.93 -1.86
CA ALA A 81 2.94 -1.68 -3.08
C ALA A 81 1.99 -0.90 -4.03
N ILE A 82 0.92 -0.32 -3.48
CA ILE A 82 -0.03 0.51 -4.23
C ILE A 82 0.67 1.76 -4.79
N PHE A 83 1.41 2.46 -3.95
CA PHE A 83 2.20 3.62 -4.36
C PHE A 83 3.17 3.27 -5.49
N GLY A 84 3.96 2.20 -5.31
CA GLY A 84 4.93 1.77 -6.30
C GLY A 84 4.30 1.29 -7.62
N PHE A 85 3.08 0.72 -7.56
CA PHE A 85 2.35 0.35 -8.77
C PHE A 85 1.86 1.58 -9.54
N PHE A 86 1.12 2.48 -8.89
CA PHE A 86 0.55 3.64 -9.58
C PHE A 86 1.57 4.69 -10.01
N THR A 87 2.75 4.73 -9.38
CA THR A 87 3.89 5.56 -9.83
C THR A 87 4.79 4.86 -10.84
N SER A 88 4.54 3.58 -11.16
CA SER A 88 5.27 2.88 -12.21
C SER A 88 4.75 3.28 -13.60
N LYS A 89 5.58 3.08 -14.63
CA LYS A 89 5.18 3.32 -16.02
C LYS A 89 3.86 2.58 -16.35
N VAL A 90 3.78 1.30 -16.05
CA VAL A 90 2.59 0.46 -16.33
C VAL A 90 1.36 0.99 -15.59
N GLY A 91 1.46 1.25 -14.29
CA GLY A 91 0.34 1.78 -13.51
C GLY A 91 -0.13 3.14 -14.03
N ALA A 92 0.79 4.04 -14.35
CA ALA A 92 0.46 5.37 -14.81
C ALA A 92 -0.12 5.39 -16.24
N THR A 93 0.41 4.56 -17.17
CA THR A 93 0.04 4.65 -18.60
C THR A 93 -0.99 3.62 -19.06
N GLU A 94 -1.15 2.50 -18.34
CA GLU A 94 -2.07 1.42 -18.74
C GLU A 94 -3.29 1.30 -17.81
N THR A 95 -3.13 1.69 -16.52
CA THR A 95 -4.22 1.63 -15.54
C THR A 95 -4.88 2.97 -15.32
N LEU A 96 -4.10 4.05 -15.37
CA LEU A 96 -4.57 5.43 -15.25
C LEU A 96 -4.55 6.12 -16.63
N GLN A 97 -5.24 7.25 -16.73
CA GLN A 97 -5.06 8.18 -17.85
C GLN A 97 -3.85 9.06 -17.55
N TYR A 98 -2.85 9.02 -18.41
CA TYR A 98 -1.64 9.81 -18.26
C TYR A 98 -1.47 10.79 -19.42
N VAL A 99 -1.30 12.06 -19.09
CA VAL A 99 -0.90 13.10 -20.04
C VAL A 99 0.33 13.79 -19.49
N ALA A 100 1.46 13.62 -20.16
CA ALA A 100 2.77 14.12 -19.69
C ALA A 100 2.79 15.64 -19.50
N VAL A 101 2.10 16.38 -20.37
CA VAL A 101 1.95 17.85 -20.27
C VAL A 101 0.49 18.18 -20.58
N PRO A 102 -0.35 18.43 -19.58
CA PRO A 102 -1.72 18.89 -19.83
C PRO A 102 -1.67 20.28 -20.46
N GLY A 103 -2.13 20.40 -21.70
CA GLY A 103 -2.07 21.64 -22.46
C GLY A 103 -2.98 22.74 -21.96
N ARG A 104 -3.97 22.42 -21.12
CA ARG A 104 -4.94 23.36 -20.53
C ARG A 104 -5.56 22.76 -19.27
N TYR A 105 -5.99 23.64 -18.37
CA TYR A 105 -6.90 23.27 -17.29
C TYR A 105 -8.35 23.33 -17.80
N ASP A 106 -9.13 22.29 -17.55
CA ASP A 106 -10.56 22.21 -17.88
C ASP A 106 -11.32 21.78 -16.62
N GLY A 107 -11.89 22.77 -15.92
CA GLY A 107 -12.62 22.54 -14.67
C GLY A 107 -14.00 21.91 -14.87
N ASP A 108 -14.55 21.95 -16.09
CA ASP A 108 -15.86 21.43 -16.45
C ASP A 108 -15.79 20.11 -17.23
N LEU A 109 -14.65 19.41 -17.16
CA LEU A 109 -14.50 18.13 -17.84
C LEU A 109 -15.57 17.14 -17.41
N ALA A 110 -16.39 16.68 -18.36
CA ALA A 110 -17.47 15.75 -18.08
C ALA A 110 -16.94 14.42 -17.53
N TYR A 111 -17.45 13.99 -16.38
CA TYR A 111 -17.15 12.67 -15.83
C TYR A 111 -17.96 11.60 -16.55
N VAL A 112 -17.26 10.59 -17.09
CA VAL A 112 -17.87 9.39 -17.68
C VAL A 112 -17.62 8.21 -16.74
N PRO A 113 -18.69 7.59 -16.17
CA PRO A 113 -18.53 6.42 -15.30
C PRO A 113 -17.74 5.30 -15.99
N GLY A 114 -16.79 4.68 -15.27
CA GLY A 114 -15.93 3.61 -15.79
C GLY A 114 -14.67 4.09 -16.51
N THR A 115 -14.49 5.40 -16.70
CA THR A 115 -13.23 5.94 -17.22
C THR A 115 -12.13 5.80 -16.17
N PRO A 116 -10.90 5.37 -16.53
CA PRO A 116 -9.78 5.35 -15.62
C PRO A 116 -9.51 6.72 -14.99
N ALA A 117 -9.05 6.73 -13.73
CA ALA A 117 -8.66 7.97 -13.07
C ALA A 117 -7.45 8.61 -13.74
N TRP A 118 -7.35 9.94 -13.65
CA TRP A 118 -6.17 10.65 -14.12
C TRP A 118 -4.96 10.31 -13.26
N GLY A 119 -3.85 9.98 -13.89
CA GLY A 119 -2.56 9.91 -13.25
C GLY A 119 -2.13 11.32 -12.84
N THR A 120 -1.69 11.49 -11.60
CA THR A 120 -1.08 12.76 -11.19
C THR A 120 0.26 12.91 -11.89
N SER A 121 0.41 13.99 -12.60
CA SER A 121 1.69 14.45 -13.12
C SER A 121 2.53 15.09 -12.02
#